data_f49d04a68665366b2f9bdc6fdfc72966
#
_entry.id   f49d04a68665366b2f9bdc6fdfc72966
#
_cell.length_a   1.000
_cell.length_b   1.000
_cell.length_c   1.000
_cell.angle_alpha   90.00
_cell.angle_beta   90.00
_cell.angle_gamma   90.00
#
_symmetry.space_group_name_H-M   'P 1'
#
loop_
_entity.id
_entity.type
_entity.pdbx_description
1 polymer ?
#
loop_
_entity_poly.entity_id
_entity_poly.type
_entity_poly.pdbx_seq_one_letter_code
_entity_poly.pdbx_strand_id
1 'polypeptide(L)'
;IDILEFFTKAFGENPYPAKANQTLHLFNSETQKLGINLPKGQIRYTEIGDDKPGDNFHVYAVQIDPDPVDNNHAIITFLIDNKVNYQIHTRTQLGDAYTDFITKARKENRLDRVWDIAITGQVGAFDKLDVGYPAEELQQFDFDIDWIRVYVRDPHTRIVGNSKLPHTPEADSFVKDLLSRMTVEEKIGQLSQYVGRTLLTGPESEYLSDSLIARGLVGSVLNISGAKTLRDLQEKNMRYSRIKIPILFGMDVIHGYKTIFPTPLAESCSWDLAAIERAAKIAAIESSAAGLHWTFAPMVDIARDARWGRVVEGAGEDTYLGSEIAKARVNGFQWNLWENNSVLACAKHWVAYGLPQAGRDYAPVDMSERTLFDTYLPPFKACIDAGVLTFMSAFNDINGIPASAHPFLLKDLLRGQWNFNGFVVSDWEAVKQLVAQGVAEDDKDATRLAFNSGIDMDMTDGLYNKYMKELIEAGK
;
A
#
# COMPACT_ATOMS: atom_id res chain seq x y z
N ILE A 1 19.35 22.46 4.13
CA ILE A 1 18.87 22.46 5.53
C ILE A 1 19.82 21.56 6.30
N ASP A 2 20.43 22.11 7.35
CA ASP A 2 21.23 21.30 8.26
C ASP A 2 20.31 20.75 9.34
N ILE A 3 20.16 19.44 9.35
CA ILE A 3 19.31 18.77 10.35
C ILE A 3 20.04 18.75 11.69
N LEU A 4 21.37 18.65 11.63
CA LEU A 4 22.22 18.55 12.81
C LEU A 4 23.63 19.09 12.51
N GLU A 5 24.11 19.99 13.38
CA GLU A 5 25.51 20.42 13.41
C GLU A 5 26.04 20.32 14.84
N PHE A 6 27.18 19.64 15.02
CA PHE A 6 27.88 19.58 16.29
C PHE A 6 29.16 20.43 16.24
N PHE A 7 29.32 21.28 17.26
CA PHE A 7 30.53 22.07 17.44
C PHE A 7 31.25 21.62 18.72
N THR A 8 32.40 21.02 18.56
CA THR A 8 33.14 20.46 19.70
C THR A 8 33.92 21.49 20.52
N LYS A 9 34.14 22.74 20.03
CA LYS A 9 35.00 23.72 20.73
C LYS A 9 34.60 25.20 20.55
N ALA A 10 33.46 25.51 20.01
CA ALA A 10 33.22 26.90 19.55
C ALA A 10 32.88 27.95 20.64
N PHE A 11 32.56 27.57 21.85
CA PHE A 11 31.92 28.50 22.81
C PHE A 11 32.34 28.34 24.27
N GLY A 12 33.62 28.28 24.57
CA GLY A 12 34.14 28.33 25.94
C GLY A 12 34.77 27.04 26.45
N GLU A 13 35.14 27.03 27.71
CA GLU A 13 35.98 26.00 28.34
C GLU A 13 35.38 24.59 28.44
N ASN A 14 34.18 24.36 27.96
CA ASN A 14 33.56 23.02 27.97
C ASN A 14 33.71 22.34 26.61
N PRO A 15 34.55 21.30 26.49
CA PRO A 15 34.85 20.61 25.24
C PRO A 15 33.73 19.72 24.70
N TYR A 16 32.63 19.53 25.45
CA TYR A 16 31.50 18.70 25.06
C TYR A 16 30.21 19.49 25.18
N PRO A 17 29.70 20.08 24.07
CA PRO A 17 28.43 20.79 24.15
C PRO A 17 27.30 19.80 24.39
N ALA A 18 26.52 20.03 25.43
CA ALA A 18 25.19 19.44 25.59
C ALA A 18 24.18 20.03 24.62
N LYS A 19 24.64 20.58 23.47
CA LYS A 19 23.84 21.34 22.54
C LYS A 19 24.10 20.93 21.12
N ALA A 20 23.03 20.65 20.40
CA ALA A 20 23.02 20.44 18.96
C ALA A 20 22.43 21.65 18.24
N ASN A 21 22.97 21.98 17.08
CA ASN A 21 22.46 23.05 16.23
C ASN A 21 21.66 22.48 15.06
N GLN A 22 20.47 23.02 14.83
CA GLN A 22 19.66 22.74 13.66
C GLN A 22 19.42 24.05 12.92
N THR A 23 19.78 24.13 11.65
CA THR A 23 19.83 25.37 10.90
C THR A 23 19.25 25.24 9.50
N LEU A 24 18.61 26.31 9.03
CA LEU A 24 18.19 26.45 7.64
C LEU A 24 19.19 27.31 6.87
N HIS A 25 19.86 26.71 5.87
CA HIS A 25 20.67 27.41 4.90
C HIS A 25 20.05 27.34 3.50
N LEU A 26 19.88 28.47 2.85
CA LEU A 26 19.42 28.59 1.49
C LEU A 26 20.53 29.12 0.61
N PHE A 27 21.08 28.28 -0.27
CA PHE A 27 22.22 28.66 -1.13
C PHE A 27 21.75 29.15 -2.50
N ASN A 28 22.37 30.24 -2.96
CA ASN A 28 22.30 30.64 -4.36
C ASN A 28 23.31 29.85 -5.18
N SER A 29 22.83 28.98 -6.06
CA SER A 29 23.68 28.07 -6.86
C SER A 29 24.53 28.75 -7.93
N GLU A 30 24.19 29.96 -8.36
CA GLU A 30 24.98 30.70 -9.37
C GLU A 30 26.19 31.38 -8.75
N THR A 31 26.06 31.83 -7.52
CA THR A 31 27.14 32.57 -6.83
C THR A 31 27.86 31.72 -5.81
N GLN A 32 27.40 30.51 -5.52
CA GLN A 32 27.85 29.64 -4.41
C GLN A 32 27.88 30.38 -3.05
N LYS A 33 27.12 31.46 -2.93
CA LYS A 33 26.99 32.21 -1.69
C LYS A 33 25.71 31.84 -0.98
N LEU A 34 25.73 31.92 0.34
CA LEU A 34 24.53 31.77 1.17
C LEU A 34 23.48 32.79 0.71
N GLY A 35 22.35 32.30 0.17
CA GLY A 35 21.31 33.15 -0.40
C GLY A 35 20.45 33.83 0.67
N ILE A 36 20.17 33.12 1.77
CA ILE A 36 19.43 33.64 2.93
C ILE A 36 20.05 33.02 4.18
N ASN A 37 20.48 33.88 5.11
CA ASN A 37 20.79 33.47 6.46
C ASN A 37 19.63 33.84 7.39
N LEU A 38 19.32 32.97 8.33
CA LEU A 38 18.47 33.36 9.43
C LEU A 38 19.10 34.59 10.14
N PRO A 39 18.30 35.59 10.55
CA PRO A 39 18.82 36.72 11.29
C PRO A 39 19.63 36.25 12.50
N LYS A 40 20.72 36.97 12.82
CA LYS A 40 21.53 36.68 14.02
C LYS A 40 20.63 36.58 15.24
N GLY A 41 20.65 35.44 15.94
CA GLY A 41 19.80 35.14 17.10
C GLY A 41 18.67 34.13 16.84
N GLN A 42 18.45 33.67 15.59
CA GLN A 42 17.51 32.60 15.28
C GLN A 42 18.18 31.22 15.16
N ILE A 43 19.49 31.13 15.30
CA ILE A 43 20.20 29.87 15.51
C ILE A 43 19.91 29.46 16.94
N ARG A 44 19.20 28.34 17.10
CA ARG A 44 18.88 27.83 18.44
C ARG A 44 19.66 26.60 18.73
N TYR A 45 20.37 26.65 19.86
CA TYR A 45 20.98 25.46 20.45
C TYR A 45 19.95 24.79 21.35
N THR A 46 19.81 23.50 21.23
CA THR A 46 18.90 22.73 22.08
C THR A 46 19.70 22.00 23.13
N GLU A 47 19.29 22.18 24.37
CA GLU A 47 19.77 21.32 25.47
C GLU A 47 19.03 19.99 25.39
N ILE A 48 19.78 18.90 25.32
CA ILE A 48 19.25 17.55 25.28
C ILE A 48 19.23 17.02 26.71
N GLY A 49 18.43 17.64 27.59
CA GLY A 49 18.32 17.25 28.99
C GLY A 49 19.67 17.17 29.73
N ASP A 50 19.82 16.19 30.61
CA ASP A 50 21.07 15.88 31.31
C ASP A 50 22.01 15.00 30.48
N ASP A 51 21.55 14.47 29.32
CA ASP A 51 22.33 13.64 28.41
C ASP A 51 23.19 14.50 27.49
N LYS A 52 24.45 14.10 27.32
CA LYS A 52 25.32 14.69 26.30
C LYS A 52 24.95 14.09 24.94
N PRO A 53 25.05 14.88 23.84
CA PRO A 53 24.74 14.37 22.50
C PRO A 53 25.51 13.12 22.07
N GLY A 54 26.60 12.78 22.72
CA GLY A 54 27.41 11.60 22.43
C GLY A 54 27.15 10.41 23.36
N ASP A 55 26.30 10.54 24.37
CA ASP A 55 26.11 9.49 25.36
C ASP A 55 25.00 8.50 24.98
N ASN A 56 24.03 8.94 24.14
CA ASN A 56 22.91 8.11 23.68
C ASN A 56 22.53 8.47 22.22
N PHE A 57 21.85 7.53 21.54
CA PHE A 57 21.28 7.80 20.21
C PHE A 57 20.06 8.73 20.34
N HIS A 58 20.02 9.75 19.52
CA HIS A 58 18.91 10.67 19.40
C HIS A 58 18.37 10.72 17.99
N VAL A 59 17.06 10.87 17.84
CA VAL A 59 16.42 11.06 16.54
C VAL A 59 16.31 12.55 16.23
N TYR A 60 17.04 12.99 15.22
CA TYR A 60 16.96 14.35 14.70
C TYR A 60 16.12 14.36 13.43
N ALA A 61 15.12 15.23 13.39
CA ALA A 61 14.22 15.30 12.23
C ALA A 61 13.90 16.74 11.85
N VAL A 62 13.60 16.95 10.58
CA VAL A 62 13.00 18.15 10.06
C VAL A 62 11.70 17.79 9.34
N GLN A 63 10.64 18.51 9.63
CA GLN A 63 9.35 18.41 8.97
C GLN A 63 9.06 19.71 8.25
N ILE A 64 8.63 19.62 6.99
CA ILE A 64 8.28 20.78 6.17
C ILE A 64 6.82 20.66 5.79
N ASP A 65 6.00 21.56 6.30
CA ASP A 65 4.57 21.64 5.99
C ASP A 65 4.27 22.90 5.18
N PRO A 66 3.31 22.87 4.23
CA PRO A 66 2.85 24.07 3.56
C PRO A 66 2.22 25.04 4.58
N ASP A 67 2.44 26.35 4.39
CA ASP A 67 1.75 27.37 5.18
C ASP A 67 0.24 27.29 4.86
N PRO A 68 -0.64 27.18 5.85
CA PRO A 68 -2.08 27.03 5.63
C PRO A 68 -2.75 28.26 5.02
N VAL A 69 -2.06 29.41 4.99
CA VAL A 69 -2.57 30.66 4.44
C VAL A 69 -2.03 30.94 3.05
N ASP A 70 -0.79 30.53 2.77
CA ASP A 70 -0.15 30.76 1.47
C ASP A 70 0.74 29.58 1.08
N ASN A 71 0.33 28.82 0.09
CA ASN A 71 1.03 27.63 -0.42
C ASN A 71 2.43 27.91 -1.02
N ASN A 72 2.81 29.16 -1.21
CA ASN A 72 4.17 29.53 -1.62
C ASN A 72 5.15 29.59 -0.43
N HIS A 73 4.65 29.41 0.76
CA HIS A 73 5.41 29.40 2.00
C HIS A 73 5.31 28.06 2.72
N ALA A 74 6.17 27.84 3.69
CA ALA A 74 6.24 26.62 4.48
C ALA A 74 6.44 26.92 5.98
N ILE A 75 6.02 25.95 6.78
CA ILE A 75 6.38 25.86 8.20
C ILE A 75 7.43 24.75 8.30
N ILE A 76 8.63 25.10 8.70
CA ILE A 76 9.74 24.17 8.88
C ILE A 76 9.89 23.89 10.37
N THR A 77 9.62 22.65 10.76
CA THR A 77 9.67 22.21 12.16
C THR A 77 10.90 21.33 12.38
N PHE A 78 11.71 21.69 13.34
CA PHE A 78 12.85 20.90 13.79
C PHE A 78 12.48 20.13 15.04
N LEU A 79 12.78 18.82 15.05
CA LEU A 79 12.43 17.91 16.14
C LEU A 79 13.67 17.16 16.63
N ILE A 80 13.66 16.85 17.92
CA ILE A 80 14.60 15.92 18.57
C ILE A 80 13.75 14.93 19.37
N ASP A 81 13.93 13.64 19.15
CA ASP A 81 13.18 12.57 19.80
C ASP A 81 11.66 12.77 19.75
N ASN A 82 11.16 13.16 18.56
CA ASN A 82 9.76 13.51 18.30
C ASN A 82 9.20 14.72 19.09
N LYS A 83 10.06 15.47 19.77
CA LYS A 83 9.64 16.73 20.42
C LYS A 83 10.02 17.91 19.55
N VAL A 84 9.08 18.86 19.39
CA VAL A 84 9.35 20.08 18.64
C VAL A 84 10.40 20.90 19.37
N ASN A 85 11.52 21.13 18.69
CA ASN A 85 12.58 22.01 19.17
C ASN A 85 12.27 23.47 18.85
N TYR A 86 12.05 23.79 17.55
CA TYR A 86 11.56 25.08 17.11
C TYR A 86 10.94 25.01 15.72
N GLN A 87 10.28 26.11 15.31
CA GLN A 87 9.65 26.22 14.00
C GLN A 87 10.06 27.50 13.31
N ILE A 88 10.18 27.45 11.99
CA ILE A 88 10.38 28.60 11.10
C ILE A 88 9.14 28.74 10.24
N HIS A 89 8.44 29.86 10.37
CA HIS A 89 7.35 30.25 9.48
C HIS A 89 7.92 31.09 8.35
N THR A 90 8.14 30.54 7.17
CA THR A 90 8.82 31.24 6.08
C THR A 90 8.10 32.52 5.64
N ARG A 91 6.76 32.53 5.68
CA ARG A 91 5.96 33.72 5.36
C ARG A 91 6.21 34.89 6.27
N THR A 92 6.24 34.67 7.57
CA THR A 92 6.35 35.76 8.56
C THR A 92 7.79 36.09 8.92
N GLN A 93 8.72 35.17 8.75
CA GLN A 93 10.11 35.31 9.17
C GLN A 93 11.07 35.56 8.00
N LEU A 94 10.75 35.10 6.79
CA LEU A 94 11.58 35.27 5.60
C LEU A 94 10.91 36.09 4.49
N GLY A 95 9.57 36.13 4.46
CA GLY A 95 8.79 37.01 3.56
C GLY A 95 9.15 36.81 2.07
N ASP A 96 9.27 37.91 1.34
CA ASP A 96 9.51 37.95 -0.10
C ASP A 96 10.81 37.25 -0.52
N ALA A 97 11.84 37.23 0.32
CA ALA A 97 13.09 36.56 0.01
C ALA A 97 12.94 35.05 -0.17
N TYR A 98 12.03 34.42 0.60
CA TYR A 98 11.70 33.01 0.44
C TYR A 98 10.85 32.78 -0.83
N THR A 99 9.88 33.67 -1.07
CA THR A 99 9.03 33.58 -2.28
C THR A 99 9.86 33.71 -3.55
N ASP A 100 10.81 34.64 -3.59
CA ASP A 100 11.71 34.84 -4.73
C ASP A 100 12.60 33.59 -4.94
N PHE A 101 13.14 33.04 -3.87
CA PHE A 101 13.94 31.80 -3.95
C PHE A 101 13.15 30.63 -4.52
N ILE A 102 11.95 30.35 -3.99
CA ILE A 102 11.08 29.26 -4.45
C ILE A 102 10.60 29.50 -5.88
N THR A 103 10.26 30.74 -6.24
CA THR A 103 9.82 31.07 -7.60
C THR A 103 10.94 30.82 -8.61
N LYS A 104 12.17 31.19 -8.26
CA LYS A 104 13.36 30.92 -9.10
C LYS A 104 13.63 29.42 -9.21
N ALA A 105 13.59 28.70 -8.09
CA ALA A 105 13.79 27.25 -8.07
C ALA A 105 12.73 26.50 -8.91
N ARG A 106 11.48 26.91 -8.90
CA ARG A 106 10.40 26.38 -9.74
C ARG A 106 10.63 26.65 -11.23
N LYS A 107 11.03 27.89 -11.61
CA LYS A 107 11.32 28.23 -13.02
C LYS A 107 12.49 27.43 -13.56
N GLU A 108 13.45 27.06 -12.73
CA GLU A 108 14.64 26.31 -13.12
C GLU A 108 14.45 24.79 -13.01
N ASN A 109 13.22 24.34 -12.69
CA ASN A 109 12.86 22.92 -12.51
C ASN A 109 13.72 22.20 -11.45
N ARG A 110 14.13 22.90 -10.40
CA ARG A 110 15.03 22.38 -9.35
C ARG A 110 14.28 21.75 -8.18
N LEU A 111 12.98 22.04 -8.00
CA LEU A 111 12.19 21.44 -6.94
C LEU A 111 11.80 20.00 -7.25
N ASP A 112 11.85 19.60 -8.52
CA ASP A 112 11.53 18.24 -8.97
C ASP A 112 12.77 17.32 -8.98
N ARG A 113 13.92 17.80 -8.51
CA ARG A 113 15.14 17.00 -8.44
C ARG A 113 15.21 16.20 -7.15
N VAL A 114 15.86 15.05 -7.24
CA VAL A 114 16.19 14.21 -6.08
C VAL A 114 17.04 15.04 -5.11
N TRP A 115 16.63 15.10 -3.86
CA TRP A 115 17.42 15.71 -2.80
C TRP A 115 18.49 14.74 -2.35
N ASP A 116 19.75 15.18 -2.41
CA ASP A 116 20.86 14.41 -1.88
C ASP A 116 20.98 14.65 -0.37
N ILE A 117 21.12 13.58 0.40
CA ILE A 117 21.50 13.67 1.80
C ILE A 117 23.02 13.62 1.85
N ALA A 118 23.66 14.74 2.20
CA ALA A 118 25.09 14.80 2.39
C ALA A 118 25.42 14.68 3.87
N ILE A 119 26.24 13.70 4.23
CA ILE A 119 26.86 13.59 5.55
C ILE A 119 28.29 14.02 5.38
N THR A 120 28.63 15.18 5.97
CA THR A 120 29.97 15.75 5.85
C THR A 120 30.58 15.91 7.21
N GLY A 121 31.80 15.37 7.40
CA GLY A 121 32.67 15.73 8.52
C GLY A 121 33.58 16.87 8.08
N GLN A 122 33.51 18.02 8.75
CA GLN A 122 34.41 19.14 8.50
C GLN A 122 35.32 19.36 9.69
N VAL A 123 36.62 19.28 9.42
CA VAL A 123 37.66 19.65 10.40
C VAL A 123 38.24 21.00 9.98
N GLY A 124 38.09 22.04 10.80
CA GLY A 124 38.65 23.39 10.55
C GLY A 124 37.83 24.51 11.11
N ALA A 125 38.34 25.70 11.09
CA ALA A 125 37.73 26.90 11.69
C ALA A 125 36.70 27.54 10.76
N PHE A 126 35.53 27.84 11.30
CA PHE A 126 34.64 28.84 10.72
C PHE A 126 35.28 30.25 10.85
N ASP A 127 35.06 31.08 9.82
CA ASP A 127 35.52 32.46 9.69
C ASP A 127 35.83 33.18 11.02
N LYS A 128 37.08 33.52 11.27
CA LYS A 128 37.59 34.32 12.40
C LYS A 128 37.70 33.64 13.78
N LEU A 129 37.38 32.36 13.90
CA LEU A 129 37.83 31.59 15.04
C LEU A 129 39.10 30.84 14.59
N ASP A 130 40.24 31.41 14.88
CA ASP A 130 41.54 30.83 14.65
C ASP A 130 41.78 29.70 15.66
N VAL A 131 41.03 28.63 15.49
CA VAL A 131 41.12 27.44 16.29
C VAL A 131 41.68 26.33 15.43
N GLY A 132 42.90 26.59 14.98
CA GLY A 132 43.74 25.51 14.43
C GLY A 132 43.92 24.44 15.52
N TYR A 133 43.38 23.27 15.30
CA TYR A 133 43.83 22.09 16.04
C TYR A 133 45.19 21.70 15.49
N PRO A 134 46.21 21.52 16.31
CA PRO A 134 47.44 20.88 15.88
C PRO A 134 47.07 19.48 15.39
N ALA A 135 47.64 19.07 14.26
CA ALA A 135 47.37 17.75 13.66
C ALA A 135 47.67 16.58 14.65
N GLU A 136 48.47 16.86 15.65
CA GLU A 136 48.85 15.93 16.73
C GLU A 136 47.71 15.67 17.76
N GLU A 137 46.65 16.50 17.79
CA GLU A 137 45.50 16.35 18.68
C GLU A 137 44.27 15.80 18.00
N LEU A 138 44.33 15.45 16.71
CA LEU A 138 43.23 14.80 15.98
C LEU A 138 43.06 13.37 16.49
N GLN A 139 42.12 13.18 17.41
CA GLN A 139 41.66 11.85 17.78
C GLN A 139 40.68 11.34 16.73
N GLN A 140 40.65 10.03 16.56
CA GLN A 140 39.66 9.38 15.73
C GLN A 140 38.28 9.60 16.36
N PHE A 141 37.35 10.15 15.57
CA PHE A 141 35.93 10.23 15.96
C PHE A 141 35.19 9.13 15.24
N ASP A 142 34.56 8.27 16.00
CA ASP A 142 33.58 7.35 15.49
C ASP A 142 32.21 8.04 15.53
N PHE A 143 31.60 8.20 14.35
CA PHE A 143 30.25 8.78 14.21
C PHE A 143 29.35 7.67 13.70
N ASP A 144 28.64 7.04 14.63
CA ASP A 144 27.74 5.95 14.33
C ASP A 144 26.37 6.49 13.90
N ILE A 145 25.97 6.12 12.68
CA ILE A 145 24.64 6.42 12.15
C ILE A 145 23.86 5.11 12.08
N ASP A 146 22.89 4.94 12.96
CA ASP A 146 22.06 3.74 12.97
C ASP A 146 21.16 3.70 11.73
N TRP A 147 20.50 4.81 11.38
CA TRP A 147 19.67 4.88 10.17
C TRP A 147 19.40 6.31 9.73
N ILE A 148 19.15 6.47 8.42
CA ILE A 148 18.63 7.69 7.81
C ILE A 148 17.34 7.35 7.11
N ARG A 149 16.27 8.13 7.37
CA ARG A 149 14.98 7.99 6.72
C ARG A 149 14.51 9.32 6.17
N VAL A 150 14.08 9.31 4.90
CA VAL A 150 13.41 10.45 4.29
C VAL A 150 11.93 10.10 4.18
N TYR A 151 11.09 10.91 4.79
CA TYR A 151 9.64 10.81 4.68
C TYR A 151 9.15 11.95 3.81
N VAL A 152 8.47 11.62 2.73
CA VAL A 152 7.74 12.60 1.93
C VAL A 152 6.30 12.59 2.40
N ARG A 153 5.83 13.71 2.94
CA ARG A 153 4.41 13.88 3.24
C ARG A 153 3.74 14.38 1.98
N ASP A 154 2.92 13.54 1.36
CA ASP A 154 1.98 14.00 0.35
C ASP A 154 1.00 14.99 1.02
N PRO A 155 0.84 16.22 0.52
CA PRO A 155 -0.15 17.17 1.05
C PRO A 155 -1.59 16.64 0.98
N HIS A 156 -1.84 15.59 0.17
CA HIS A 156 -3.10 14.87 0.12
C HIS A 156 -3.14 13.63 1.03
N THR A 157 -2.01 13.24 1.63
CA THR A 157 -2.00 12.16 2.62
C THR A 157 -2.56 12.69 3.93
N ARG A 158 -3.87 12.61 4.10
CA ARG A 158 -4.37 12.36 5.45
C ARG A 158 -3.70 11.07 5.90
N ILE A 159 -3.06 11.08 7.06
CA ILE A 159 -2.75 9.83 7.77
C ILE A 159 -4.11 9.20 8.06
N VAL A 160 -4.57 8.38 7.16
CA VAL A 160 -5.72 7.54 7.40
C VAL A 160 -5.14 6.32 8.11
N GLY A 161 -5.05 6.41 9.42
CA GLY A 161 -5.15 5.22 10.23
C GLY A 161 -6.51 4.61 9.89
N ASN A 162 -6.53 3.43 9.29
CA ASN A 162 -7.59 2.71 8.61
C ASN A 162 -7.83 3.22 7.19
N SER A 163 -7.43 2.42 6.22
CA SER A 163 -7.69 2.58 4.79
C SER A 163 -9.19 2.40 4.48
N LYS A 164 -10.03 3.23 5.06
CA LYS A 164 -11.36 3.42 4.51
C LYS A 164 -11.14 4.16 3.20
N LEU A 165 -11.60 3.59 2.09
CA LEU A 165 -11.75 4.34 0.86
C LEU A 165 -12.34 5.70 1.23
N PRO A 166 -11.74 6.81 0.82
CA PRO A 166 -12.30 8.10 1.14
C PRO A 166 -13.63 8.20 0.39
N HIS A 167 -14.70 7.95 1.09
CA HIS A 167 -16.00 8.43 0.69
C HIS A 167 -15.98 9.94 0.85
N THR A 168 -15.47 10.61 -0.17
CA THR A 168 -15.64 12.05 -0.25
C THR A 168 -16.92 12.33 -1.02
N PRO A 169 -17.64 13.42 -0.70
CA PRO A 169 -18.82 13.82 -1.46
C PRO A 169 -18.55 13.94 -2.98
N GLU A 170 -17.34 14.34 -3.34
CA GLU A 170 -16.89 14.46 -4.73
C GLU A 170 -16.75 13.08 -5.39
N ALA A 171 -16.13 12.11 -4.71
CA ALA A 171 -15.99 10.74 -5.21
C ALA A 171 -17.37 10.07 -5.37
N ASP A 172 -18.24 10.22 -4.38
CA ASP A 172 -19.62 9.70 -4.44
C ASP A 172 -20.42 10.35 -5.57
N SER A 173 -20.27 11.65 -5.78
CA SER A 173 -20.91 12.38 -6.88
C SER A 173 -20.39 11.89 -8.24
N PHE A 174 -19.07 11.72 -8.38
CA PHE A 174 -18.44 11.20 -9.58
C PHE A 174 -18.95 9.79 -9.93
N VAL A 175 -18.97 8.89 -8.94
CA VAL A 175 -19.45 7.51 -9.11
C VAL A 175 -20.92 7.49 -9.51
N LYS A 176 -21.77 8.30 -8.88
CA LYS A 176 -23.20 8.41 -9.25
C LYS A 176 -23.39 8.91 -10.68
N ASP A 177 -22.66 9.95 -11.09
CA ASP A 177 -22.70 10.45 -12.46
C ASP A 177 -22.27 9.37 -13.46
N LEU A 178 -21.14 8.68 -13.17
CA LEU A 178 -20.62 7.62 -14.01
C LEU A 178 -21.63 6.49 -14.17
N LEU A 179 -22.20 5.98 -13.07
CA LEU A 179 -23.22 4.94 -13.08
C LEU A 179 -24.48 5.33 -13.84
N SER A 180 -24.87 6.62 -13.81
CA SER A 180 -26.05 7.13 -14.56
C SER A 180 -25.85 7.08 -16.07
N ARG A 181 -24.60 7.16 -16.53
CA ARG A 181 -24.22 7.16 -17.97
C ARG A 181 -23.93 5.77 -18.51
N MET A 182 -23.71 4.78 -17.62
CA MET A 182 -23.40 3.39 -18.01
C MET A 182 -24.64 2.63 -18.43
N THR A 183 -24.51 1.84 -19.50
CA THR A 183 -25.50 0.81 -19.85
C THR A 183 -25.44 -0.36 -18.86
N VAL A 184 -26.46 -1.21 -18.87
CA VAL A 184 -26.48 -2.42 -18.04
C VAL A 184 -25.29 -3.33 -18.37
N GLU A 185 -25.00 -3.50 -19.65
CA GLU A 185 -23.88 -4.31 -20.12
C GLU A 185 -22.52 -3.75 -19.64
N GLU A 186 -22.33 -2.45 -19.68
CA GLU A 186 -21.11 -1.81 -19.19
C GLU A 186 -20.96 -1.96 -17.67
N LYS A 187 -22.06 -1.92 -16.91
CA LYS A 187 -22.05 -2.20 -15.46
C LYS A 187 -21.64 -3.65 -15.19
N ILE A 188 -22.25 -4.58 -15.92
CA ILE A 188 -21.90 -6.01 -15.84
C ILE A 188 -20.42 -6.24 -16.22
N GLY A 189 -19.95 -5.54 -17.25
CA GLY A 189 -18.55 -5.63 -17.69
C GLY A 189 -17.53 -5.27 -16.60
N GLN A 190 -17.87 -4.30 -15.71
CA GLN A 190 -17.00 -3.98 -14.59
C GLN A 190 -16.90 -5.09 -13.55
N LEU A 191 -17.82 -6.04 -13.55
CA LEU A 191 -17.90 -7.18 -12.63
C LEU A 191 -17.26 -8.44 -13.23
N SER A 192 -16.52 -8.33 -14.33
CA SER A 192 -15.94 -9.47 -15.04
C SER A 192 -14.42 -9.32 -15.16
N GLN A 193 -13.70 -10.37 -14.77
CA GLN A 193 -12.26 -10.48 -14.90
C GLN A 193 -11.89 -11.53 -15.94
N TYR A 194 -10.92 -11.22 -16.80
CA TYR A 194 -10.45 -12.09 -17.88
C TYR A 194 -8.97 -12.42 -17.76
N VAL A 195 -8.54 -13.52 -18.38
CA VAL A 195 -7.13 -13.90 -18.44
C VAL A 195 -6.41 -13.16 -19.55
N GLY A 196 -5.26 -12.57 -19.25
CA GLY A 196 -4.32 -12.06 -20.25
C GLY A 196 -3.55 -13.20 -20.92
N ARG A 197 -3.06 -12.97 -22.15
CA ARG A 197 -2.41 -14.05 -22.95
C ARG A 197 -0.91 -14.21 -22.73
N THR A 198 -0.28 -13.43 -21.86
CA THR A 198 1.18 -13.36 -21.76
C THR A 198 1.79 -14.30 -20.71
N LEU A 199 1.04 -14.65 -19.69
CA LEU A 199 1.47 -15.58 -18.63
C LEU A 199 0.35 -16.59 -18.40
N LEU A 200 0.56 -17.80 -18.89
CA LEU A 200 -0.41 -18.89 -18.73
C LEU A 200 -0.10 -19.64 -17.42
N THR A 201 -0.81 -19.28 -16.37
CA THR A 201 -0.89 -20.10 -15.15
C THR A 201 -2.36 -20.45 -14.95
N GLY A 202 -2.66 -21.72 -14.69
CA GLY A 202 -4.02 -22.21 -14.54
C GLY A 202 -4.59 -22.91 -15.78
N PRO A 203 -5.81 -23.44 -15.69
CA PRO A 203 -6.49 -24.13 -16.80
C PRO A 203 -6.92 -23.16 -17.91
N GLU A 204 -7.37 -23.70 -19.05
CA GLU A 204 -8.01 -22.91 -20.11
C GLU A 204 -9.29 -22.23 -19.58
N SER A 205 -9.44 -20.95 -19.87
CA SER A 205 -10.59 -20.13 -19.46
C SER A 205 -10.87 -19.01 -20.46
N GLU A 206 -11.85 -18.17 -20.17
CA GLU A 206 -12.22 -17.04 -21.04
C GLU A 206 -11.09 -15.99 -21.14
N TYR A 207 -10.54 -15.88 -22.33
CA TYR A 207 -9.45 -14.96 -22.62
C TYR A 207 -9.94 -13.57 -23.02
N LEU A 208 -9.16 -12.58 -22.60
CA LEU A 208 -9.34 -11.20 -23.03
C LEU A 208 -9.33 -11.08 -24.56
N SER A 209 -10.32 -10.38 -25.12
CA SER A 209 -10.38 -10.02 -26.53
C SER A 209 -10.52 -8.52 -26.74
N ASP A 210 -10.08 -8.05 -27.93
CA ASP A 210 -10.22 -6.65 -28.31
C ASP A 210 -11.69 -6.20 -28.39
N SER A 211 -12.58 -7.11 -28.72
CA SER A 211 -14.02 -6.85 -28.74
C SER A 211 -14.58 -6.57 -27.34
N LEU A 212 -14.17 -7.34 -26.34
CA LEU A 212 -14.58 -7.12 -24.95
C LEU A 212 -14.12 -5.75 -24.45
N ILE A 213 -12.87 -5.38 -24.75
CA ILE A 213 -12.31 -4.08 -24.36
C ILE A 213 -13.09 -2.96 -25.04
N ALA A 214 -13.28 -3.02 -26.37
CA ALA A 214 -13.95 -1.97 -27.13
C ALA A 214 -15.42 -1.75 -26.69
N ARG A 215 -16.07 -2.81 -26.21
CA ARG A 215 -17.43 -2.77 -25.70
C ARG A 215 -17.53 -2.36 -24.23
N GLY A 216 -16.39 -2.17 -23.53
CA GLY A 216 -16.37 -1.82 -22.10
C GLY A 216 -16.81 -2.97 -21.19
N LEU A 217 -16.62 -4.21 -21.61
CA LEU A 217 -17.06 -5.43 -20.92
C LEU A 217 -15.95 -6.07 -20.08
N VAL A 218 -14.98 -5.28 -19.62
CA VAL A 218 -13.81 -5.74 -18.87
C VAL A 218 -13.57 -4.85 -17.67
N GLY A 219 -13.75 -5.35 -16.47
CA GLY A 219 -13.42 -4.66 -15.22
C GLY A 219 -11.97 -4.91 -14.80
N SER A 220 -11.49 -6.13 -14.99
CA SER A 220 -10.15 -6.54 -14.58
C SER A 220 -9.54 -7.55 -15.55
N VAL A 221 -8.20 -7.59 -15.56
CA VAL A 221 -7.42 -8.61 -16.29
C VAL A 221 -6.33 -9.15 -15.37
N LEU A 222 -6.18 -10.46 -15.33
CA LEU A 222 -5.12 -11.13 -14.57
C LEU A 222 -4.10 -11.83 -15.48
N ASN A 223 -2.96 -12.23 -14.90
CA ASN A 223 -1.90 -12.97 -15.57
C ASN A 223 -1.31 -12.28 -16.81
N ILE A 224 -1.18 -10.96 -16.72
CA ILE A 224 -0.47 -10.14 -17.71
C ILE A 224 0.37 -9.11 -16.95
N SER A 225 1.60 -8.87 -17.38
CA SER A 225 2.49 -7.90 -16.74
C SER A 225 3.42 -7.22 -17.72
N GLY A 226 4.11 -6.19 -17.25
CA GLY A 226 5.04 -5.40 -18.02
C GLY A 226 4.49 -4.03 -18.36
N ALA A 227 5.16 -2.98 -17.86
CA ALA A 227 4.69 -1.60 -17.92
C ALA A 227 4.26 -1.16 -19.32
N LYS A 228 5.02 -1.54 -20.38
CA LYS A 228 4.64 -1.22 -21.76
C LYS A 228 3.37 -1.94 -22.19
N THR A 229 3.29 -3.25 -21.97
CA THR A 229 2.15 -4.08 -22.38
C THR A 229 0.86 -3.62 -21.72
N LEU A 230 0.91 -3.34 -20.41
CA LEU A 230 -0.27 -2.90 -19.67
C LEU A 230 -0.67 -1.48 -20.03
N ARG A 231 0.29 -0.60 -20.32
CA ARG A 231 0.01 0.74 -20.83
C ARG A 231 -0.68 0.68 -22.21
N ASP A 232 -0.14 -0.10 -23.14
CA ASP A 232 -0.71 -0.25 -24.49
C ASP A 232 -2.17 -0.78 -24.39
N LEU A 233 -2.42 -1.72 -23.46
CA LEU A 233 -3.76 -2.24 -23.23
C LEU A 233 -4.71 -1.21 -22.61
N GLN A 234 -4.22 -0.44 -21.65
CA GLN A 234 -5.00 0.64 -21.02
C GLN A 234 -5.31 1.75 -22.02
N GLU A 235 -4.34 2.16 -22.84
CA GLU A 235 -4.55 3.15 -23.90
C GLU A 235 -5.59 2.65 -24.91
N LYS A 236 -5.55 1.36 -25.27
CA LYS A 236 -6.55 0.74 -26.12
C LYS A 236 -7.94 0.82 -25.50
N ASN A 237 -8.08 0.47 -24.23
CA ASN A 237 -9.33 0.61 -23.48
C ASN A 237 -9.83 2.06 -23.46
N MET A 238 -8.95 3.01 -23.11
CA MET A 238 -9.30 4.43 -23.05
C MET A 238 -9.65 5.03 -24.42
N ARG A 239 -9.15 4.45 -25.51
CA ARG A 239 -9.43 4.89 -26.88
C ARG A 239 -10.75 4.37 -27.39
N TYR A 240 -11.06 3.10 -27.17
CA TYR A 240 -12.17 2.41 -27.84
C TYR A 240 -13.40 2.19 -26.95
N SER A 241 -13.25 2.03 -25.65
CA SER A 241 -14.36 1.92 -24.72
C SER A 241 -15.13 3.25 -24.64
N ARG A 242 -16.45 3.19 -24.68
CA ARG A 242 -17.32 4.38 -24.61
C ARG A 242 -17.21 5.06 -23.25
N ILE A 243 -17.23 4.28 -22.18
CA ILE A 243 -17.29 4.81 -20.80
C ILE A 243 -15.92 5.18 -20.23
N LYS A 244 -14.84 4.62 -20.79
CA LYS A 244 -13.45 4.95 -20.44
C LYS A 244 -13.10 4.74 -18.98
N ILE A 245 -13.58 3.65 -18.39
CA ILE A 245 -13.15 3.23 -17.05
C ILE A 245 -11.84 2.44 -17.20
N PRO A 246 -10.76 2.79 -16.47
CA PRO A 246 -9.52 2.05 -16.51
C PRO A 246 -9.68 0.60 -16.03
N ILE A 247 -9.00 -0.34 -16.72
CA ILE A 247 -8.97 -1.75 -16.34
C ILE A 247 -8.06 -1.94 -15.12
N LEU A 248 -8.48 -2.74 -14.13
CA LEU A 248 -7.61 -3.21 -13.05
C LEU A 248 -6.75 -4.38 -13.54
N PHE A 249 -5.45 -4.33 -13.33
CA PHE A 249 -4.52 -5.41 -13.65
C PHE A 249 -4.09 -6.13 -12.38
N GLY A 250 -4.36 -7.44 -12.31
CA GLY A 250 -4.09 -8.29 -11.15
C GLY A 250 -3.11 -9.43 -11.44
N MET A 251 -2.40 -9.87 -10.40
CA MET A 251 -1.50 -11.03 -10.42
C MET A 251 -1.28 -11.57 -9.01
N ASP A 252 -0.95 -12.86 -8.90
CA ASP A 252 -0.50 -13.45 -7.65
C ASP A 252 0.93 -13.02 -7.32
N VAL A 253 1.08 -12.02 -6.45
CA VAL A 253 2.37 -11.55 -5.92
C VAL A 253 2.46 -11.98 -4.47
N ILE A 254 2.63 -13.30 -4.24
CA ILE A 254 2.46 -13.91 -2.91
C ILE A 254 3.69 -13.71 -2.02
N HIS A 255 4.90 -13.89 -2.58
CA HIS A 255 6.15 -13.73 -1.83
C HIS A 255 7.23 -13.02 -2.66
N GLY A 256 6.86 -11.91 -3.26
CA GLY A 256 7.71 -11.07 -4.10
C GLY A 256 7.28 -11.07 -5.56
N TYR A 257 7.83 -10.14 -6.32
CA TYR A 257 7.58 -10.01 -7.76
C TYR A 257 8.86 -10.25 -8.56
N LYS A 258 9.84 -9.33 -8.52
CA LYS A 258 11.18 -9.54 -9.06
C LYS A 258 12.14 -10.03 -7.98
N THR A 259 12.10 -9.42 -6.81
CA THR A 259 12.77 -9.92 -5.63
C THR A 259 11.92 -11.03 -5.04
N ILE A 260 12.47 -12.24 -5.03
CA ILE A 260 11.80 -13.41 -4.46
C ILE A 260 12.17 -13.50 -2.98
N PHE A 261 11.18 -13.34 -2.13
CA PHE A 261 11.28 -13.53 -0.69
C PHE A 261 11.00 -15.00 -0.31
N PRO A 262 11.30 -15.42 0.91
CA PRO A 262 10.87 -16.73 1.40
C PRO A 262 9.37 -16.92 1.23
N THR A 263 8.94 -18.18 1.11
CA THR A 263 7.50 -18.47 1.06
C THR A 263 6.80 -17.98 2.34
N PRO A 264 5.50 -17.67 2.31
CA PRO A 264 4.79 -17.14 3.47
C PRO A 264 4.93 -18.00 4.74
N LEU A 265 4.90 -19.32 4.60
CA LEU A 265 5.14 -20.23 5.71
C LEU A 265 6.55 -20.08 6.31
N ALA A 266 7.56 -19.93 5.47
CA ALA A 266 8.93 -19.71 5.91
C ALA A 266 9.11 -18.31 6.54
N GLU A 267 8.50 -17.27 5.97
CA GLU A 267 8.50 -15.93 6.57
C GLU A 267 7.85 -15.92 7.96
N SER A 268 6.76 -16.68 8.15
CA SER A 268 6.07 -16.75 9.44
C SER A 268 6.97 -17.30 10.56
N CYS A 269 7.92 -18.17 10.23
CA CYS A 269 8.90 -18.71 11.17
C CYS A 269 9.88 -17.65 11.72
N SER A 270 9.99 -16.49 11.06
CA SER A 270 10.85 -15.40 11.54
C SER A 270 10.26 -14.63 12.72
N TRP A 271 8.94 -14.61 12.85
CA TRP A 271 8.18 -13.80 13.81
C TRP A 271 8.47 -12.28 13.69
N ASP A 272 9.14 -11.87 12.62
CA ASP A 272 9.51 -10.47 12.34
C ASP A 272 8.45 -9.80 11.47
N LEU A 273 7.40 -9.28 12.10
CA LEU A 273 6.29 -8.61 11.42
C LEU A 273 6.76 -7.41 10.61
N ALA A 274 7.78 -6.70 11.07
CA ALA A 274 8.30 -5.54 10.37
C ALA A 274 9.06 -5.93 9.08
N ALA A 275 9.80 -7.05 9.10
CA ALA A 275 10.42 -7.60 7.90
C ALA A 275 9.37 -8.08 6.88
N ILE A 276 8.31 -8.76 7.34
CA ILE A 276 7.21 -9.25 6.50
C ILE A 276 6.47 -8.07 5.85
N GLU A 277 6.17 -7.01 6.60
CA GLU A 277 5.58 -5.79 6.04
C GLU A 277 6.48 -5.14 4.98
N ARG A 278 7.79 -5.04 5.26
CA ARG A 278 8.76 -4.51 4.28
C ARG A 278 8.84 -5.36 3.02
N ALA A 279 8.83 -6.69 3.14
CA ALA A 279 8.83 -7.60 1.99
C ALA A 279 7.59 -7.39 1.11
N ALA A 280 6.40 -7.31 1.71
CA ALA A 280 5.16 -6.99 1.00
C ALA A 280 5.21 -5.61 0.33
N LYS A 281 5.78 -4.60 1.01
CA LYS A 281 5.96 -3.26 0.44
C LYS A 281 6.91 -3.26 -0.77
N ILE A 282 8.02 -3.97 -0.71
CA ILE A 282 8.95 -4.10 -1.84
C ILE A 282 8.25 -4.79 -3.00
N ALA A 283 7.51 -5.86 -2.74
CA ALA A 283 6.73 -6.56 -3.75
C ALA A 283 5.69 -5.63 -4.41
N ALA A 284 5.03 -4.77 -3.63
CA ALA A 284 4.10 -3.76 -4.15
C ALA A 284 4.80 -2.73 -5.05
N ILE A 285 5.94 -2.20 -4.65
CA ILE A 285 6.73 -1.26 -5.44
C ILE A 285 7.15 -1.87 -6.78
N GLU A 286 7.67 -3.09 -6.76
CA GLU A 286 8.12 -3.78 -7.97
C GLU A 286 6.97 -4.13 -8.92
N SER A 287 5.86 -4.62 -8.39
CA SER A 287 4.69 -5.01 -9.20
C SER A 287 3.95 -3.80 -9.76
N SER A 288 3.80 -2.73 -8.99
CA SER A 288 3.22 -1.48 -9.49
C SER A 288 4.08 -0.83 -10.57
N ALA A 289 5.41 -0.88 -10.46
CA ALA A 289 6.32 -0.43 -11.51
C ALA A 289 6.19 -1.24 -12.80
N ALA A 290 5.75 -2.50 -12.71
CA ALA A 290 5.39 -3.33 -13.86
C ALA A 290 3.97 -3.07 -14.40
N GLY A 291 3.21 -2.15 -13.79
CA GLY A 291 1.87 -1.73 -14.20
C GLY A 291 0.73 -2.50 -13.54
N LEU A 292 1.01 -3.30 -12.52
CA LEU A 292 -0.03 -4.00 -11.75
C LEU A 292 -0.68 -3.05 -10.73
N HIS A 293 -1.97 -3.26 -10.48
CA HIS A 293 -2.77 -2.46 -9.54
C HIS A 293 -3.26 -3.30 -8.35
N TRP A 294 -3.23 -4.62 -8.48
CA TRP A 294 -3.89 -5.54 -7.58
C TRP A 294 -3.09 -6.83 -7.43
N THR A 295 -2.89 -7.30 -6.19
CA THR A 295 -2.33 -8.62 -5.91
C THR A 295 -3.35 -9.52 -5.25
N PHE A 296 -3.35 -10.83 -5.62
CA PHE A 296 -4.17 -11.85 -4.96
C PHE A 296 -3.42 -12.41 -3.75
N ALA A 297 -3.06 -11.52 -2.84
CA ALA A 297 -2.38 -11.76 -1.58
C ALA A 297 -2.79 -10.70 -0.53
N PRO A 298 -2.75 -11.02 0.78
CA PRO A 298 -2.22 -12.23 1.41
C PRO A 298 -3.18 -13.42 1.39
N MET A 299 -2.64 -14.64 1.33
CA MET A 299 -3.36 -15.85 1.68
C MET A 299 -3.32 -15.98 3.20
N VAL A 300 -4.50 -15.98 3.83
CA VAL A 300 -4.64 -15.94 5.29
C VAL A 300 -5.38 -17.15 5.86
N ASP A 301 -5.49 -18.19 5.07
CA ASP A 301 -6.06 -19.46 5.51
C ASP A 301 -5.22 -20.08 6.62
N ILE A 302 -5.86 -20.41 7.74
CA ILE A 302 -5.25 -21.19 8.81
C ILE A 302 -5.21 -22.65 8.38
N ALA A 303 -4.01 -23.22 8.26
CA ALA A 303 -3.78 -24.56 7.77
C ALA A 303 -3.32 -25.47 8.92
N ARG A 304 -4.17 -26.41 9.34
CA ARG A 304 -3.87 -27.36 10.40
C ARG A 304 -3.50 -28.75 9.92
N ASP A 305 -3.82 -29.07 8.65
CA ASP A 305 -3.44 -30.32 8.02
C ASP A 305 -2.26 -30.10 7.07
N ALA A 306 -1.07 -30.56 7.45
CA ALA A 306 0.15 -30.41 6.66
C ALA A 306 0.13 -31.15 5.31
N ARG A 307 -0.88 -32.00 5.06
CA ARG A 307 -1.07 -32.69 3.77
C ARG A 307 -1.68 -31.78 2.71
N TRP A 308 -2.30 -30.68 3.12
CA TRP A 308 -2.85 -29.69 2.17
C TRP A 308 -1.72 -29.04 1.36
N GLY A 309 -1.79 -29.14 0.03
CA GLY A 309 -0.71 -28.71 -0.85
C GLY A 309 -0.44 -27.20 -0.83
N ARG A 310 -1.40 -26.38 -0.35
CA ARG A 310 -1.30 -24.92 -0.29
C ARG A 310 -0.86 -24.37 1.08
N VAL A 311 -0.49 -25.23 2.02
CA VAL A 311 -0.01 -24.81 3.35
C VAL A 311 1.16 -23.80 3.26
N VAL A 312 1.97 -23.92 2.23
CA VAL A 312 3.15 -23.08 1.98
C VAL A 312 2.81 -21.62 1.66
N GLU A 313 1.59 -21.35 1.17
CA GLU A 313 1.15 -19.99 0.81
C GLU A 313 0.70 -19.17 2.00
N GLY A 314 0.42 -19.77 3.15
CA GLY A 314 -0.09 -19.13 4.36
C GLY A 314 0.91 -19.04 5.49
N ALA A 315 0.46 -18.52 6.63
CA ALA A 315 1.29 -18.30 7.82
C ALA A 315 1.33 -19.49 8.80
N GLY A 316 0.69 -20.62 8.46
CA GLY A 316 0.66 -21.83 9.29
C GLY A 316 -0.66 -22.02 10.04
N GLU A 317 -0.58 -22.63 11.23
CA GLU A 317 -1.76 -23.12 11.98
C GLU A 317 -2.23 -22.18 13.11
N ASP A 318 -1.39 -21.24 13.53
CA ASP A 318 -1.70 -20.35 14.65
C ASP A 318 -2.55 -19.16 14.22
N THR A 319 -3.73 -19.03 14.80
CA THR A 319 -4.70 -17.99 14.46
C THR A 319 -4.21 -16.58 14.81
N TYR A 320 -3.52 -16.42 15.95
CA TYR A 320 -3.02 -15.12 16.39
C TYR A 320 -1.86 -14.64 15.51
N LEU A 321 -0.83 -15.46 15.35
CA LEU A 321 0.30 -15.15 14.48
C LEU A 321 -0.16 -14.90 13.04
N GLY A 322 -1.04 -15.75 12.53
CA GLY A 322 -1.66 -15.58 11.20
C GLY A 322 -2.38 -14.25 11.05
N SER A 323 -3.10 -13.80 12.09
CA SER A 323 -3.78 -12.49 12.09
C SER A 323 -2.80 -11.32 12.09
N GLU A 324 -1.74 -11.37 12.86
CA GLU A 324 -0.74 -10.30 12.89
C GLU A 324 0.07 -10.22 11.58
N ILE A 325 0.42 -11.37 11.00
CA ILE A 325 1.06 -11.43 9.68
C ILE A 325 0.12 -10.91 8.59
N ALA A 326 -1.16 -11.25 8.64
CA ALA A 326 -2.17 -10.75 7.70
C ALA A 326 -2.21 -9.21 7.69
N LYS A 327 -2.23 -8.57 8.87
CA LYS A 327 -2.14 -7.10 9.00
C LYS A 327 -0.86 -6.54 8.39
N ALA A 328 0.29 -7.13 8.73
CA ALA A 328 1.57 -6.68 8.23
C ALA A 328 1.63 -6.72 6.69
N ARG A 329 1.13 -7.79 6.08
CA ARG A 329 1.09 -7.93 4.61
C ARG A 329 0.13 -6.93 3.96
N VAL A 330 -1.07 -6.74 4.50
CA VAL A 330 -2.02 -5.74 3.99
C VAL A 330 -1.41 -4.34 4.07
N ASN A 331 -0.81 -3.98 5.22
CA ASN A 331 -0.14 -2.71 5.40
C ASN A 331 1.02 -2.54 4.39
N GLY A 332 1.79 -3.59 4.15
CA GLY A 332 2.89 -3.57 3.19
C GLY A 332 2.40 -3.38 1.74
N PHE A 333 1.41 -4.13 1.28
CA PHE A 333 0.89 -4.01 -0.10
C PHE A 333 0.18 -2.67 -0.33
N GLN A 334 -0.65 -2.23 0.63
CA GLN A 334 -1.49 -1.03 0.52
C GLN A 334 -0.90 0.19 1.22
N TRP A 335 0.39 0.22 1.49
CA TRP A 335 1.06 1.20 2.33
C TRP A 335 0.77 2.66 1.96
N ASN A 336 0.51 2.94 0.68
CA ASN A 336 0.04 4.24 0.20
C ASN A 336 -0.69 4.09 -1.16
N LEU A 337 -1.99 3.85 -1.13
CA LEU A 337 -2.81 3.65 -2.33
C LEU A 337 -2.99 4.91 -3.20
N TRP A 338 -2.52 6.06 -2.73
CA TRP A 338 -2.55 7.32 -3.48
C TRP A 338 -1.30 7.55 -4.31
N GLU A 339 -0.27 6.73 -4.13
CA GLU A 339 0.96 6.78 -4.89
C GLU A 339 1.08 5.59 -5.85
N ASN A 340 1.91 5.77 -6.89
CA ASN A 340 2.11 4.78 -7.95
C ASN A 340 3.00 3.59 -7.54
N ASN A 341 3.18 3.32 -6.26
CA ASN A 341 4.12 2.35 -5.72
C ASN A 341 3.50 1.40 -4.70
N SER A 342 2.20 1.28 -4.72
CA SER A 342 1.41 0.34 -3.93
C SER A 342 0.41 -0.41 -4.81
N VAL A 343 -0.16 -1.49 -4.29
CA VAL A 343 -1.18 -2.28 -4.97
C VAL A 343 -2.30 -2.64 -4.00
N LEU A 344 -3.49 -2.86 -4.51
CA LEU A 344 -4.59 -3.44 -3.74
C LEU A 344 -4.19 -4.83 -3.24
N ALA A 345 -4.42 -5.10 -1.96
CA ALA A 345 -4.33 -6.42 -1.37
C ALA A 345 -5.65 -7.18 -1.52
N CYS A 346 -5.59 -8.50 -1.55
CA CYS A 346 -6.75 -9.38 -1.60
C CYS A 346 -6.61 -10.47 -0.53
N ALA A 347 -7.43 -10.40 0.51
CA ALA A 347 -7.46 -11.46 1.52
C ALA A 347 -8.15 -12.71 0.96
N LYS A 348 -7.42 -13.83 0.96
CA LYS A 348 -7.89 -15.09 0.40
C LYS A 348 -7.58 -16.29 1.29
N HIS A 349 -8.33 -17.33 1.21
CA HIS A 349 -9.58 -17.52 0.48
C HIS A 349 -10.76 -17.52 1.45
N TRP A 350 -11.74 -16.69 1.23
CA TRP A 350 -12.88 -16.48 2.12
C TRP A 350 -13.87 -17.64 2.00
N VAL A 351 -13.98 -18.56 2.94
CA VAL A 351 -13.24 -18.75 4.17
C VAL A 351 -13.02 -20.25 4.44
N ALA A 352 -12.11 -20.55 5.35
CA ALA A 352 -11.86 -21.90 5.85
C ALA A 352 -11.26 -22.90 4.84
N TYR A 353 -10.68 -22.43 3.77
CA TYR A 353 -10.06 -23.31 2.75
C TYR A 353 -8.85 -24.09 3.28
N GLY A 354 -8.24 -23.66 4.37
CA GLY A 354 -7.13 -24.34 5.05
C GLY A 354 -7.53 -25.56 5.90
N LEU A 355 -8.81 -25.98 5.90
CA LEU A 355 -9.29 -27.19 6.59
C LEU A 355 -9.96 -28.20 5.64
N PRO A 356 -9.41 -28.47 4.46
CA PRO A 356 -10.05 -29.42 3.56
C PRO A 356 -10.03 -30.83 4.14
N GLN A 357 -11.12 -31.58 3.98
CA GLN A 357 -11.19 -32.95 4.46
C GLN A 357 -10.02 -33.82 3.94
N ALA A 358 -9.36 -34.51 4.85
CA ALA A 358 -8.21 -35.36 4.58
C ALA A 358 -7.01 -34.62 3.93
N GLY A 359 -6.92 -33.29 4.05
CA GLY A 359 -5.89 -32.48 3.40
C GLY A 359 -5.99 -32.39 1.88
N ARG A 360 -7.12 -32.79 1.30
CA ARG A 360 -7.32 -32.78 -0.14
C ARG A 360 -7.79 -31.41 -0.60
N ASP A 361 -7.05 -30.82 -1.51
CA ASP A 361 -7.45 -29.56 -2.10
C ASP A 361 -8.85 -29.62 -2.73
N TYR A 362 -9.63 -28.56 -2.65
CA TYR A 362 -11.05 -28.48 -3.05
C TYR A 362 -12.04 -29.33 -2.24
N ALA A 363 -11.58 -30.10 -1.26
CA ALA A 363 -12.49 -30.94 -0.48
C ALA A 363 -13.42 -30.10 0.41
N PRO A 364 -14.61 -30.64 0.71
CA PRO A 364 -15.55 -30.02 1.65
C PRO A 364 -14.95 -29.76 3.02
N VAL A 365 -15.55 -28.81 3.73
CA VAL A 365 -15.19 -28.47 5.10
C VAL A 365 -16.42 -28.54 5.99
N ASP A 366 -16.31 -29.36 7.03
CA ASP A 366 -17.31 -29.42 8.10
C ASP A 366 -16.74 -28.90 9.41
N MET A 367 -17.39 -27.89 10.00
CA MET A 367 -17.00 -27.37 11.29
C MET A 367 -18.17 -26.74 12.04
N SER A 368 -18.02 -26.65 13.37
CA SER A 368 -18.92 -25.84 14.18
C SER A 368 -18.74 -24.35 13.94
N GLU A 369 -19.79 -23.55 14.16
CA GLU A 369 -19.67 -22.09 14.14
C GLU A 369 -18.58 -21.60 15.09
N ARG A 370 -18.46 -22.18 16.27
CA ARG A 370 -17.40 -21.85 17.22
C ARG A 370 -16.01 -22.02 16.58
N THR A 371 -15.76 -23.13 15.91
CA THR A 371 -14.46 -23.37 15.25
C THR A 371 -14.22 -22.34 14.16
N LEU A 372 -15.25 -22.02 13.38
CA LEU A 372 -15.18 -21.00 12.34
C LEU A 372 -14.79 -19.62 12.92
N PHE A 373 -15.50 -19.18 13.98
CA PHE A 373 -15.28 -17.87 14.59
C PHE A 373 -13.98 -17.78 15.42
N ASP A 374 -13.59 -18.85 16.10
CA ASP A 374 -12.40 -18.84 16.95
C ASP A 374 -11.10 -19.05 16.16
N THR A 375 -11.16 -19.69 15.00
CA THR A 375 -9.94 -20.13 14.29
C THR A 375 -9.80 -19.54 12.89
N TYR A 376 -10.82 -19.64 12.05
CA TYR A 376 -10.68 -19.37 10.61
C TYR A 376 -11.06 -17.95 10.20
N LEU A 377 -11.94 -17.29 10.92
CA LEU A 377 -12.37 -15.92 10.65
C LEU A 377 -11.41 -14.83 11.16
N PRO A 378 -10.68 -14.98 12.29
CA PRO A 378 -9.91 -13.88 12.84
C PRO A 378 -8.84 -13.28 11.90
N PRO A 379 -8.07 -14.05 11.09
CA PRO A 379 -7.12 -13.46 10.14
C PRO A 379 -7.78 -12.57 9.09
N PHE A 380 -8.98 -12.94 8.63
CA PHE A 380 -9.75 -12.12 7.69
C PHE A 380 -10.25 -10.83 8.35
N LYS A 381 -10.71 -10.92 9.60
CA LYS A 381 -11.08 -9.72 10.37
C LYS A 381 -9.89 -8.80 10.56
N ALA A 382 -8.70 -9.35 10.82
CA ALA A 382 -7.46 -8.62 10.93
C ALA A 382 -7.09 -7.90 9.62
N CYS A 383 -7.34 -8.51 8.45
CA CYS A 383 -7.20 -7.84 7.16
C CYS A 383 -8.15 -6.64 7.01
N ILE A 384 -9.41 -6.77 7.44
CA ILE A 384 -10.37 -5.65 7.42
C ILE A 384 -9.90 -4.52 8.33
N ASP A 385 -9.43 -4.84 9.53
CA ASP A 385 -8.93 -3.86 10.49
C ASP A 385 -7.67 -3.14 9.97
N ALA A 386 -6.86 -3.83 9.16
CA ALA A 386 -5.74 -3.25 8.42
C ALA A 386 -6.18 -2.50 7.15
N GLY A 387 -7.45 -2.56 6.77
CA GLY A 387 -8.02 -1.82 5.66
C GLY A 387 -7.90 -2.47 4.31
N VAL A 388 -7.89 -3.80 4.24
CA VAL A 388 -7.94 -4.52 2.95
C VAL A 388 -9.17 -4.10 2.14
N LEU A 389 -9.00 -3.95 0.83
CA LEU A 389 -10.06 -3.48 -0.05
C LEU A 389 -10.69 -4.59 -0.91
N THR A 390 -10.09 -5.76 -0.96
CA THR A 390 -10.64 -6.87 -1.74
C THR A 390 -10.53 -8.20 -1.00
N PHE A 391 -11.50 -9.07 -1.27
CA PHE A 391 -11.54 -10.46 -0.82
C PHE A 391 -11.67 -11.39 -2.02
N MET A 392 -11.19 -12.61 -1.88
CA MET A 392 -11.44 -13.69 -2.84
C MET A 392 -12.17 -14.82 -2.14
N SER A 393 -13.29 -15.29 -2.71
CA SER A 393 -14.01 -16.44 -2.16
C SER A 393 -13.24 -17.73 -2.34
N ALA A 394 -13.44 -18.68 -1.42
CA ALA A 394 -12.79 -19.99 -1.48
C ALA A 394 -13.51 -20.95 -2.45
N PHE A 395 -12.79 -22.02 -2.84
CA PHE A 395 -13.33 -23.08 -3.69
C PHE A 395 -14.23 -24.08 -2.95
N ASN A 396 -13.93 -24.31 -1.67
CA ASN A 396 -14.61 -25.33 -0.86
C ASN A 396 -16.04 -24.92 -0.50
N ASP A 397 -16.84 -25.91 -0.19
CA ASP A 397 -18.05 -25.71 0.58
C ASP A 397 -17.76 -25.74 2.09
N ILE A 398 -18.64 -25.09 2.85
CA ILE A 398 -18.61 -25.04 4.31
C ILE A 398 -19.96 -25.55 4.78
N ASN A 399 -19.96 -26.68 5.50
CA ASN A 399 -21.18 -27.31 6.00
C ASN A 399 -22.22 -27.51 4.88
N GLY A 400 -21.77 -27.89 3.68
CA GLY A 400 -22.59 -28.20 2.51
C GLY A 400 -23.01 -26.97 1.67
N ILE A 401 -22.53 -25.75 1.96
CA ILE A 401 -22.80 -24.55 1.17
C ILE A 401 -21.49 -24.04 0.58
N PRO A 402 -21.33 -23.99 -0.76
CA PRO A 402 -20.13 -23.43 -1.39
C PRO A 402 -19.85 -22.00 -0.95
N ALA A 403 -18.58 -21.68 -0.69
CA ALA A 403 -18.17 -20.37 -0.22
C ALA A 403 -18.59 -19.23 -1.18
N SER A 404 -18.57 -19.48 -2.50
CA SER A 404 -19.01 -18.54 -3.53
C SER A 404 -20.54 -18.38 -3.64
N ALA A 405 -21.31 -19.19 -2.91
CA ALA A 405 -22.78 -19.13 -2.86
C ALA A 405 -23.31 -19.07 -1.43
N HIS A 406 -22.53 -18.55 -0.47
CA HIS A 406 -22.84 -18.58 0.95
C HIS A 406 -23.34 -17.20 1.47
N PRO A 407 -24.66 -16.95 1.50
CA PRO A 407 -25.21 -15.62 1.83
C PRO A 407 -24.81 -15.14 3.23
N PHE A 408 -24.84 -16.03 4.24
CA PHE A 408 -24.45 -15.66 5.60
C PHE A 408 -23.01 -15.14 5.67
N LEU A 409 -22.05 -15.84 5.03
CA LEU A 409 -20.63 -15.42 5.07
C LEU A 409 -20.39 -14.14 4.28
N LEU A 410 -20.98 -14.01 3.10
CA LEU A 410 -20.72 -12.90 2.18
C LEU A 410 -21.52 -11.64 2.51
N LYS A 411 -22.81 -11.81 2.86
CA LYS A 411 -23.71 -10.66 3.13
C LYS A 411 -23.83 -10.37 4.61
N ASP A 412 -24.27 -11.34 5.39
CA ASP A 412 -24.65 -11.06 6.78
C ASP A 412 -23.42 -10.79 7.64
N LEU A 413 -22.36 -11.61 7.50
CA LEU A 413 -21.14 -11.47 8.27
C LEU A 413 -20.21 -10.40 7.68
N LEU A 414 -19.73 -10.62 6.44
CA LEU A 414 -18.69 -9.77 5.86
C LEU A 414 -19.17 -8.33 5.67
N ARG A 415 -20.32 -8.14 5.02
CA ARG A 415 -20.84 -6.80 4.75
C ARG A 415 -21.69 -6.25 5.87
N GLY A 416 -22.56 -7.07 6.47
CA GLY A 416 -23.49 -6.64 7.52
C GLY A 416 -22.78 -6.40 8.85
N GLN A 417 -22.20 -7.44 9.45
CA GLN A 417 -21.61 -7.33 10.79
C GLN A 417 -20.23 -6.67 10.79
N TRP A 418 -19.40 -6.96 9.78
CA TRP A 418 -18.04 -6.43 9.71
C TRP A 418 -17.90 -5.14 8.90
N ASN A 419 -18.97 -4.68 8.26
CA ASN A 419 -19.02 -3.43 7.48
C ASN A 419 -17.92 -3.36 6.39
N PHE A 420 -17.61 -4.48 5.76
CA PHE A 420 -16.65 -4.50 4.65
C PHE A 420 -17.23 -3.76 3.45
N ASN A 421 -16.53 -2.71 3.00
CA ASN A 421 -16.98 -1.82 1.91
C ASN A 421 -16.19 -1.99 0.60
N GLY A 422 -15.24 -2.92 0.55
CA GLY A 422 -14.55 -3.27 -0.69
C GLY A 422 -15.37 -4.21 -1.57
N PHE A 423 -14.74 -4.96 -2.46
CA PHE A 423 -15.42 -5.94 -3.29
C PHE A 423 -14.87 -7.37 -3.11
N VAL A 424 -15.70 -8.35 -3.44
CA VAL A 424 -15.37 -9.78 -3.39
C VAL A 424 -15.29 -10.30 -4.82
N VAL A 425 -14.13 -10.84 -5.19
CA VAL A 425 -13.93 -11.59 -6.42
C VAL A 425 -14.11 -13.09 -6.14
N SER A 426 -14.67 -13.87 -7.07
CA SER A 426 -14.62 -15.32 -6.99
C SER A 426 -13.17 -15.82 -7.14
N ASP A 427 -12.88 -17.03 -6.70
CA ASP A 427 -11.65 -17.71 -7.16
C ASP A 427 -11.83 -18.20 -8.61
N TRP A 428 -10.76 -18.74 -9.18
CA TRP A 428 -10.68 -19.19 -10.59
C TRP A 428 -11.80 -20.14 -10.96
N GLU A 429 -12.69 -19.73 -11.85
CA GLU A 429 -13.89 -20.46 -12.27
C GLU A 429 -14.78 -20.94 -11.10
N ALA A 430 -14.72 -20.31 -9.94
CA ALA A 430 -15.46 -20.78 -8.77
C ALA A 430 -16.98 -20.57 -8.88
N VAL A 431 -17.43 -19.63 -9.72
CA VAL A 431 -18.87 -19.49 -9.99
C VAL A 431 -19.38 -20.68 -10.80
N LYS A 432 -18.67 -21.09 -11.85
CA LYS A 432 -19.02 -22.27 -12.66
C LYS A 432 -19.00 -23.56 -11.86
N GLN A 433 -18.07 -23.66 -10.89
CA GLN A 433 -17.96 -24.84 -10.03
C GLN A 433 -19.22 -25.11 -9.19
N LEU A 434 -20.10 -24.12 -8.97
CA LEU A 434 -21.37 -24.31 -8.26
C LEU A 434 -22.27 -25.40 -8.91
N VAL A 435 -22.17 -25.57 -10.23
CA VAL A 435 -22.86 -26.66 -10.95
C VAL A 435 -22.26 -27.99 -10.57
N ALA A 436 -20.93 -28.14 -10.60
CA ALA A 436 -20.25 -29.37 -10.21
C ALA A 436 -20.42 -29.72 -8.73
N GLN A 437 -20.56 -28.70 -7.87
CA GLN A 437 -20.86 -28.85 -6.45
C GLN A 437 -22.32 -29.20 -6.17
N GLY A 438 -23.18 -29.24 -7.20
CA GLY A 438 -24.56 -29.68 -7.11
C GLY A 438 -25.53 -28.71 -6.50
N VAL A 439 -25.17 -27.42 -6.36
CA VAL A 439 -26.03 -26.39 -5.79
C VAL A 439 -26.67 -25.49 -6.85
N ALA A 440 -26.14 -25.48 -8.05
CA ALA A 440 -26.70 -24.77 -9.21
C ALA A 440 -27.15 -25.78 -10.28
N GLU A 441 -28.27 -25.48 -10.94
CA GLU A 441 -28.83 -26.32 -12.02
C GLU A 441 -27.96 -26.24 -13.30
N ASP A 442 -27.52 -25.02 -13.61
CA ASP A 442 -26.69 -24.70 -14.78
C ASP A 442 -25.83 -23.44 -14.54
N ASP A 443 -25.02 -23.04 -15.53
CA ASP A 443 -24.18 -21.84 -15.48
C ASP A 443 -24.96 -20.55 -15.21
N LYS A 444 -26.21 -20.44 -15.69
CA LYS A 444 -27.07 -19.30 -15.47
C LYS A 444 -27.57 -19.23 -14.04
N ASP A 445 -27.95 -20.38 -13.50
CA ASP A 445 -28.34 -20.49 -12.09
C ASP A 445 -27.15 -20.26 -11.16
N ALA A 446 -25.97 -20.76 -11.51
CA ALA A 446 -24.72 -20.48 -10.82
C ALA A 446 -24.42 -18.96 -10.77
N THR A 447 -24.58 -18.26 -11.89
CA THR A 447 -24.47 -16.80 -11.96
C THR A 447 -25.40 -16.09 -10.98
N ARG A 448 -26.67 -16.49 -10.98
CA ARG A 448 -27.70 -15.95 -10.08
C ARG A 448 -27.36 -16.19 -8.61
N LEU A 449 -26.96 -17.41 -8.27
CA LEU A 449 -26.62 -17.78 -6.90
C LEU A 449 -25.40 -17.00 -6.38
N ALA A 450 -24.31 -16.97 -7.15
CA ALA A 450 -23.08 -16.28 -6.75
C ALA A 450 -23.32 -14.79 -6.55
N PHE A 451 -23.92 -14.11 -7.53
CA PHE A 451 -24.19 -12.68 -7.45
C PHE A 451 -25.14 -12.35 -6.28
N ASN A 452 -26.25 -13.09 -6.18
CA ASN A 452 -27.21 -12.90 -5.09
C ASN A 452 -26.64 -13.27 -3.71
N SER A 453 -25.56 -14.04 -3.63
CA SER A 453 -24.87 -14.34 -2.38
C SER A 453 -23.82 -13.28 -1.99
N GLY A 454 -23.38 -12.43 -2.93
CA GLY A 454 -22.47 -11.31 -2.63
C GLY A 454 -21.10 -11.41 -3.30
N ILE A 455 -20.93 -12.20 -4.36
CA ILE A 455 -19.76 -12.19 -5.23
C ILE A 455 -19.93 -11.01 -6.20
N ASP A 456 -19.06 -10.01 -6.08
CA ASP A 456 -19.13 -8.81 -6.91
C ASP A 456 -18.46 -8.99 -8.28
N MET A 457 -17.37 -9.76 -8.34
CA MET A 457 -16.61 -9.96 -9.58
C MET A 457 -16.42 -11.44 -9.87
N ASP A 458 -16.70 -11.82 -11.10
CA ASP A 458 -16.51 -13.15 -11.66
C ASP A 458 -15.08 -13.28 -12.20
N MET A 459 -14.29 -14.20 -11.61
CA MET A 459 -12.92 -14.48 -12.06
C MET A 459 -12.92 -15.54 -13.14
N THR A 460 -12.64 -15.13 -14.36
CA THR A 460 -12.33 -15.94 -15.55
C THR A 460 -13.46 -16.76 -16.18
N ASP A 461 -14.61 -16.90 -15.53
CA ASP A 461 -15.74 -17.66 -16.07
C ASP A 461 -16.42 -16.99 -17.26
N GLY A 462 -16.46 -15.65 -17.28
CA GLY A 462 -17.23 -14.86 -18.24
C GLY A 462 -18.76 -15.01 -18.09
N LEU A 463 -19.20 -15.64 -17.02
CA LEU A 463 -20.61 -15.96 -16.81
C LEU A 463 -21.45 -14.74 -16.51
N TYR A 464 -20.89 -13.74 -15.83
CA TYR A 464 -21.58 -12.47 -15.56
C TYR A 464 -21.93 -11.76 -16.88
N ASN A 465 -20.97 -11.61 -17.77
CA ASN A 465 -21.22 -11.01 -19.09
C ASN A 465 -22.19 -11.81 -19.94
N LYS A 466 -22.25 -13.14 -19.73
CA LYS A 466 -23.09 -14.03 -20.54
C LYS A 466 -24.55 -14.05 -20.07
N TYR A 467 -24.82 -14.04 -18.78
CA TYR A 467 -26.14 -14.35 -18.24
C TYR A 467 -26.80 -13.23 -17.41
N MET A 468 -26.04 -12.29 -16.81
CA MET A 468 -26.63 -11.31 -15.89
C MET A 468 -27.68 -10.41 -16.52
N LYS A 469 -27.49 -10.01 -17.80
CA LYS A 469 -28.48 -9.16 -18.48
C LYS A 469 -29.83 -9.86 -18.54
N GLU A 470 -29.87 -11.11 -18.96
CA GLU A 470 -31.09 -11.90 -19.05
C GLU A 470 -31.72 -12.12 -17.66
N LEU A 471 -30.90 -12.36 -16.63
CA LEU A 471 -31.39 -12.50 -15.26
C LEU A 471 -32.02 -11.21 -14.72
N ILE A 472 -31.40 -10.06 -15.00
CA ILE A 472 -31.94 -8.73 -14.63
C ILE A 472 -33.28 -8.49 -15.33
N GLU A 473 -33.37 -8.76 -16.62
CA GLU A 473 -34.60 -8.60 -17.41
C GLU A 473 -35.72 -9.54 -16.93
N ALA A 474 -35.37 -10.70 -16.40
CA ALA A 474 -36.28 -11.65 -15.80
C ALA A 474 -36.63 -11.34 -14.31
N GLY A 475 -36.06 -10.27 -13.73
CA GLY A 475 -36.25 -9.90 -12.33
C GLY A 475 -35.70 -10.90 -11.31
N LYS A 476 -34.65 -11.60 -11.67
CA LYS A 476 -34.04 -12.69 -10.85
C LYS A 476 -32.70 -12.30 -10.25
#